data_2ab389d24957c14f536b3f56a78aed3d
#
_entry.id   2ab389d24957c14f536b3f56a78aed3d
#
_cell.length_a   1.000
_cell.length_b   1.000
_cell.length_c   1.000
_cell.angle_alpha   90.00
_cell.angle_beta   90.00
_cell.angle_gamma   90.00
#
_symmetry.space_group_name_H-M   'P 1'
#
loop_
_entity.id
_entity.type
_entity.pdbx_description
1 polymer ?
#
loop_
_entity_poly.entity_id
_entity_poly.type
_entity_poly.pdbx_seq_one_letter_code
_entity_poly.pdbx_strand_id
1 'polypeptide(L)'
;HPKLRNDLKSPTMEEVGYRALTMSLDASQGILRDYINWLLDKCTDDKMKVKDIIEDQAVDYLAEHLTTPLQVEQHLTLALEEAYAVGVKPINVDLLEETLSSRIDEIEPTLIRHGYNERVIADQFRYKPADVRKLFKGDLDPTRAKEMTAEMREAGLPI
;
A
#
# COMPACT_ATOMS: atom_id res chain seq x y z
N HIS A 1 -0.23 13.26 1.27
CA HIS A 1 0.74 12.26 1.73
C HIS A 1 0.84 12.34 3.25
N PRO A 2 0.74 11.23 4.01
CA PRO A 2 0.76 11.24 5.48
C PRO A 2 1.98 11.97 6.05
N LYS A 3 3.15 11.76 5.46
CA LYS A 3 4.39 12.43 5.85
C LYS A 3 4.29 13.96 5.80
N LEU A 4 3.70 14.54 4.74
CA LEU A 4 3.56 15.99 4.63
C LEU A 4 2.77 16.59 5.80
N ARG A 5 1.69 15.94 6.22
CA ARG A 5 0.88 16.39 7.36
C ARG A 5 1.70 16.40 8.67
N ASN A 6 2.57 15.40 8.84
CA ASN A 6 3.44 15.31 10.02
C ASN A 6 4.59 16.32 9.95
N ASP A 7 5.20 16.50 8.77
CA ASP A 7 6.26 17.49 8.55
C ASP A 7 5.76 18.91 8.84
N LEU A 8 4.53 19.25 8.40
CA LEU A 8 3.91 20.55 8.69
C LEU A 8 3.60 20.80 10.17
N LYS A 9 3.54 19.75 11.00
CA LYS A 9 3.38 19.84 12.46
C LYS A 9 4.71 19.86 13.21
N SER A 10 5.83 19.69 12.52
CA SER A 10 7.13 19.70 13.14
C SER A 10 7.54 21.13 13.55
N PRO A 11 8.33 21.31 14.61
CA PRO A 11 8.77 22.64 15.06
C PRO A 11 9.50 23.45 13.98
N THR A 12 10.17 22.77 13.05
CA THR A 12 10.91 23.41 11.94
C THR A 12 10.01 23.94 10.82
N MET A 13 8.76 23.44 10.73
CA MET A 13 7.79 23.81 9.69
C MET A 13 6.53 24.43 10.27
N GLU A 14 6.50 24.72 11.56
CA GLU A 14 5.32 25.18 12.31
C GLU A 14 4.71 26.46 11.70
N GLU A 15 5.55 27.45 11.35
CA GLU A 15 5.06 28.69 10.71
C GLU A 15 4.40 28.45 9.35
N VAL A 16 4.90 27.49 8.58
CA VAL A 16 4.31 27.08 7.31
C VAL A 16 3.04 26.28 7.54
N GLY A 17 3.07 25.39 8.53
CA GLY A 17 1.92 24.55 8.92
C GLY A 17 0.70 25.36 9.34
N TYR A 18 0.87 26.44 10.09
CA TYR A 18 -0.22 27.34 10.49
C TYR A 18 -0.84 28.12 9.32
N ARG A 19 -0.10 28.31 8.25
CA ARG A 19 -0.58 29.03 7.05
C ARG A 19 -1.07 28.09 5.95
N ALA A 20 -0.81 26.79 6.07
CA ALA A 20 -1.16 25.78 5.09
C ALA A 20 -2.55 25.19 5.38
N LEU A 21 -3.47 25.32 4.44
CA LEU A 21 -4.72 24.56 4.45
C LEU A 21 -4.44 23.17 3.89
N THR A 22 -4.45 22.15 4.74
CA THR A 22 -4.29 20.76 4.31
C THR A 22 -5.66 20.14 4.04
N MET A 23 -5.86 19.68 2.80
CA MET A 23 -7.03 18.89 2.43
C MET A 23 -6.60 17.44 2.20
N SER A 24 -7.37 16.49 2.72
CA SER A 24 -7.17 15.07 2.46
C SER A 24 -8.09 14.63 1.32
N LEU A 25 -7.52 13.95 0.34
CA LEU A 25 -8.27 13.30 -0.73
C LEU A 25 -8.30 11.81 -0.37
N ASP A 26 -9.08 11.47 0.64
CA ASP A 26 -9.26 10.08 1.01
C ASP A 26 -10.28 9.45 0.06
N ALA A 27 -9.84 8.43 -0.67
CA ALA A 27 -10.75 7.69 -1.54
C ALA A 27 -11.67 6.80 -0.69
N SER A 28 -12.99 6.95 -0.88
CA SER A 28 -13.93 5.95 -0.35
C SER A 28 -13.77 4.63 -1.12
N GLN A 29 -14.16 3.51 -0.51
CA GLN A 29 -14.08 2.18 -1.14
C GLN A 29 -14.69 2.14 -2.55
N GLY A 30 -15.82 2.80 -2.76
CA GLY A 30 -16.47 2.89 -4.08
C GLY A 30 -15.59 3.57 -5.12
N ILE A 31 -14.93 4.67 -4.75
CA ILE A 31 -14.03 5.41 -5.65
C ILE A 31 -12.79 4.56 -6.00
N LEU A 32 -12.25 3.81 -5.03
CA LEU A 32 -11.10 2.95 -5.30
C LEU A 32 -11.46 1.79 -6.24
N ARG A 33 -12.61 1.18 -6.06
CA ARG A 33 -13.12 0.14 -6.96
C ARG A 33 -13.25 0.66 -8.39
N ASP A 34 -13.88 1.83 -8.56
CA ASP A 34 -14.03 2.46 -9.86
C ASP A 34 -12.68 2.81 -10.48
N TYR A 35 -11.73 3.27 -9.67
CA TYR A 35 -10.36 3.55 -10.10
C TYR A 35 -9.64 2.28 -10.57
N ILE A 36 -9.73 1.18 -9.82
CA ILE A 36 -9.13 -0.11 -10.20
C ILE A 36 -9.69 -0.58 -11.56
N ASN A 37 -11.02 -0.56 -11.72
CA ASN A 37 -11.67 -0.95 -12.96
C ASN A 37 -11.26 -0.05 -14.13
N TRP A 38 -11.21 1.27 -13.91
CA TRP A 38 -10.76 2.23 -14.91
C TRP A 38 -9.29 1.99 -15.32
N LEU A 39 -8.41 1.75 -14.35
CA LEU A 39 -7.00 1.49 -14.60
C LEU A 39 -6.81 0.22 -15.43
N LEU A 40 -7.48 -0.86 -15.05
CA LEU A 40 -7.44 -2.13 -15.76
C LEU A 40 -8.00 -1.99 -17.18
N ASP A 41 -9.12 -1.28 -17.36
CA ASP A 41 -9.71 -1.01 -18.68
C ASP A 41 -8.73 -0.23 -19.59
N LYS A 42 -8.01 0.75 -19.03
CA LYS A 42 -7.00 1.54 -19.76
C LYS A 42 -5.75 0.76 -20.13
N CYS A 43 -5.39 -0.24 -19.33
CA CYS A 43 -4.19 -1.08 -19.55
C CYS A 43 -4.49 -2.36 -20.32
N THR A 44 -5.77 -2.67 -20.58
CA THR A 44 -6.20 -3.90 -21.26
C THR A 44 -6.40 -3.63 -22.74
N ASP A 45 -5.95 -4.56 -23.58
CA ASP A 45 -6.19 -4.52 -25.02
C ASP A 45 -7.67 -4.84 -25.34
N ASP A 46 -8.21 -4.27 -26.41
CA ASP A 46 -9.60 -4.45 -26.90
C ASP A 46 -10.03 -5.93 -27.06
N LYS A 47 -9.08 -6.84 -27.08
CA LYS A 47 -9.33 -8.29 -27.22
C LYS A 47 -9.60 -9.02 -25.91
N MET A 48 -9.33 -8.40 -24.76
CA MET A 48 -9.48 -9.01 -23.45
C MET A 48 -10.45 -8.19 -22.60
N LYS A 49 -11.20 -8.87 -21.74
CA LYS A 49 -12.07 -8.21 -20.77
C LYS A 49 -11.38 -8.19 -19.41
N VAL A 50 -11.62 -7.17 -18.62
CA VAL A 50 -11.08 -7.06 -17.25
C VAL A 50 -11.39 -8.31 -16.43
N LYS A 51 -12.58 -8.90 -16.59
CA LYS A 51 -12.98 -10.15 -15.92
C LYS A 51 -12.15 -11.38 -16.29
N ASP A 52 -11.48 -11.35 -17.44
CA ASP A 52 -10.57 -12.42 -17.84
C ASP A 52 -9.19 -12.27 -17.17
N ILE A 53 -8.92 -11.13 -16.51
CA ILE A 53 -7.65 -10.80 -15.87
C ILE A 53 -7.75 -10.95 -14.36
N ILE A 54 -8.84 -10.41 -13.76
CA ILE A 54 -9.06 -10.38 -12.31
C ILE A 54 -10.53 -10.61 -12.00
N GLU A 55 -10.81 -11.34 -10.94
CA GLU A 55 -12.18 -11.60 -10.46
C GLU A 55 -12.78 -10.35 -9.78
N ASP A 56 -14.10 -10.16 -9.88
CA ASP A 56 -14.81 -9.07 -9.23
C ASP A 56 -14.56 -9.06 -7.69
N GLN A 57 -14.49 -10.25 -7.07
CA GLN A 57 -14.17 -10.39 -5.64
C GLN A 57 -12.75 -9.95 -5.29
N ALA A 58 -11.79 -10.18 -6.17
CA ALA A 58 -10.41 -9.73 -5.98
C ALA A 58 -10.28 -8.20 -6.12
N VAL A 59 -11.08 -7.58 -7.00
CA VAL A 59 -11.19 -6.11 -7.10
C VAL A 59 -11.80 -5.53 -5.81
N ASP A 60 -12.86 -6.15 -5.28
CA ASP A 60 -13.48 -5.74 -4.02
C ASP A 60 -12.49 -5.86 -2.86
N TYR A 61 -11.75 -6.96 -2.78
CA TYR A 61 -10.71 -7.18 -1.77
C TYR A 61 -9.65 -6.06 -1.79
N LEU A 62 -9.14 -5.70 -2.96
CA LEU A 62 -8.18 -4.58 -3.09
C LEU A 62 -8.79 -3.25 -2.66
N ALA A 63 -10.03 -2.97 -3.05
CA ALA A 63 -10.72 -1.72 -2.71
C ALA A 63 -11.01 -1.60 -1.20
N GLU A 64 -11.18 -2.71 -0.49
CA GLU A 64 -11.41 -2.75 0.95
C GLU A 64 -10.11 -2.60 1.77
N HIS A 65 -8.99 -3.11 1.25
CA HIS A 65 -7.73 -3.15 1.98
C HIS A 65 -6.74 -2.04 1.62
N LEU A 66 -6.98 -1.33 0.51
CA LEU A 66 -6.12 -0.24 0.06
C LEU A 66 -6.80 1.12 0.25
N THR A 67 -5.99 2.16 0.39
CA THR A 67 -6.48 3.52 0.64
C THR A 67 -6.00 4.55 -0.37
N THR A 68 -4.98 4.24 -1.15
CA THR A 68 -4.37 5.19 -2.10
C THR A 68 -4.18 4.61 -3.49
N PRO A 69 -4.25 5.44 -4.54
CA PRO A 69 -3.93 5.02 -5.91
C PRO A 69 -2.55 4.36 -6.05
N LEU A 70 -1.56 4.87 -5.31
CA LEU A 70 -0.20 4.31 -5.33
C LEU A 70 -0.18 2.85 -4.83
N GLN A 71 -0.90 2.58 -3.73
CA GLN A 71 -1.05 1.20 -3.24
C GLN A 71 -1.71 0.31 -4.29
N VAL A 72 -2.78 0.80 -4.92
CA VAL A 72 -3.48 0.04 -5.98
C VAL A 72 -2.53 -0.32 -7.11
N GLU A 73 -1.79 0.64 -7.65
CA GLU A 73 -0.84 0.40 -8.75
C GLU A 73 0.23 -0.63 -8.36
N GLN A 74 0.79 -0.51 -7.16
CA GLN A 74 1.78 -1.45 -6.67
C GLN A 74 1.22 -2.86 -6.52
N HIS A 75 0.10 -3.00 -5.81
CA HIS A 75 -0.48 -4.33 -5.55
C HIS A 75 -1.00 -4.99 -6.82
N LEU A 76 -1.58 -4.24 -7.75
CA LEU A 76 -1.98 -4.77 -9.05
C LEU A 76 -0.76 -5.23 -9.87
N THR A 77 0.32 -4.44 -9.89
CA THR A 77 1.54 -4.83 -10.60
C THR A 77 2.09 -6.14 -10.05
N LEU A 78 2.22 -6.24 -8.73
CA LEU A 78 2.71 -7.43 -8.06
C LEU A 78 1.83 -8.65 -8.32
N ALA A 79 0.51 -8.49 -8.20
CA ALA A 79 -0.44 -9.57 -8.44
C ALA A 79 -0.41 -10.05 -9.90
N LEU A 80 -0.24 -9.13 -10.86
CA LEU A 80 -0.13 -9.48 -12.27
C LEU A 80 1.18 -10.22 -12.57
N GLU A 81 2.30 -9.78 -11.99
CA GLU A 81 3.60 -10.44 -12.11
C GLU A 81 3.55 -11.86 -11.52
N GLU A 82 2.98 -12.02 -10.33
CA GLU A 82 2.85 -13.32 -9.69
C GLU A 82 1.89 -14.24 -10.45
N ALA A 83 0.71 -13.73 -10.84
CA ALA A 83 -0.25 -14.47 -11.67
C ALA A 83 0.39 -14.98 -12.96
N TYR A 84 1.22 -14.14 -13.60
CA TYR A 84 1.96 -14.53 -14.79
C TYR A 84 2.99 -15.63 -14.49
N ALA A 85 3.73 -15.51 -13.37
CA ALA A 85 4.76 -16.46 -12.98
C ALA A 85 4.19 -17.86 -12.66
N VAL A 86 3.05 -17.90 -11.94
CA VAL A 86 2.40 -19.16 -11.55
C VAL A 86 1.39 -19.68 -12.58
N GLY A 87 1.07 -18.88 -13.61
CA GLY A 87 0.13 -19.26 -14.66
C GLY A 87 -1.34 -19.24 -14.24
N VAL A 88 -1.69 -18.47 -13.21
CA VAL A 88 -3.07 -18.31 -12.72
C VAL A 88 -3.77 -17.17 -13.44
N LYS A 89 -4.97 -17.43 -13.97
CA LYS A 89 -5.81 -16.43 -14.63
C LYS A 89 -7.27 -16.89 -14.61
N PRO A 90 -8.20 -16.06 -14.17
CA PRO A 90 -8.06 -14.71 -13.60
C PRO A 90 -7.40 -14.69 -12.21
N ILE A 91 -6.90 -13.52 -11.78
CA ILE A 91 -6.39 -13.29 -10.42
C ILE A 91 -7.56 -13.41 -9.44
N ASN A 92 -7.42 -14.26 -8.45
CA ASN A 92 -8.38 -14.50 -7.39
C ASN A 92 -7.90 -13.89 -6.05
N VAL A 93 -8.74 -13.93 -5.03
CA VAL A 93 -8.43 -13.41 -3.70
C VAL A 93 -7.27 -14.15 -3.05
N ASP A 94 -7.20 -15.48 -3.20
CA ASP A 94 -6.16 -16.31 -2.58
C ASP A 94 -4.75 -15.89 -3.07
N LEU A 95 -4.60 -15.63 -4.37
CA LEU A 95 -3.35 -15.14 -4.94
C LEU A 95 -2.97 -13.75 -4.41
N LEU A 96 -3.96 -12.87 -4.22
CA LEU A 96 -3.73 -11.55 -3.63
C LEU A 96 -3.26 -11.66 -2.18
N GLU A 97 -3.89 -12.51 -1.38
CA GLU A 97 -3.50 -12.75 0.01
C GLU A 97 -2.09 -13.30 0.10
N GLU A 98 -1.74 -14.27 -0.74
CA GLU A 98 -0.41 -14.85 -0.78
C GLU A 98 0.63 -13.81 -1.21
N THR A 99 0.36 -13.04 -2.25
CA THR A 99 1.25 -11.97 -2.74
C THR A 99 1.46 -10.89 -1.69
N LEU A 100 0.41 -10.50 -0.97
CA LEU A 100 0.47 -9.51 0.10
C LEU A 100 1.20 -10.01 1.35
N SER A 101 1.14 -11.32 1.64
CA SER A 101 1.76 -11.91 2.82
C SER A 101 3.23 -12.28 2.63
N SER A 102 3.65 -12.59 1.40
CA SER A 102 4.98 -13.17 1.11
C SER A 102 6.12 -12.15 1.05
N ARG A 103 5.84 -10.83 1.04
CA ARG A 103 6.85 -9.79 0.76
C ARG A 103 7.30 -8.98 1.97
N ILE A 104 7.37 -9.58 3.14
CA ILE A 104 7.95 -8.92 4.33
C ILE A 104 9.39 -8.47 4.05
N ASP A 105 10.15 -9.22 3.26
CA ASP A 105 11.55 -8.92 2.92
C ASP A 105 11.72 -7.73 1.96
N GLU A 106 10.65 -7.28 1.28
CA GLU A 106 10.68 -6.14 0.35
C GLU A 106 10.09 -4.84 0.93
N ILE A 107 9.61 -4.87 2.17
CA ILE A 107 9.00 -3.71 2.83
C ILE A 107 10.01 -2.56 2.92
N GLU A 108 11.24 -2.83 3.37
CA GLU A 108 12.26 -1.79 3.54
C GLU A 108 12.64 -1.10 2.22
N PRO A 109 13.01 -1.81 1.13
CA PRO A 109 13.34 -1.17 -0.14
C PRO A 109 12.18 -0.35 -0.72
N THR A 110 10.95 -0.84 -0.60
CA THR A 110 9.76 -0.15 -1.07
C THR A 110 9.52 1.14 -0.30
N LEU A 111 9.57 1.09 1.02
CA LEU A 111 9.38 2.26 1.87
C LEU A 111 10.50 3.30 1.68
N ILE A 112 11.76 2.87 1.56
CA ILE A 112 12.90 3.78 1.31
C ILE A 112 12.73 4.50 -0.03
N ARG A 113 12.29 3.81 -1.09
CA ARG A 113 12.03 4.41 -2.41
C ARG A 113 11.00 5.54 -2.34
N HIS A 114 10.05 5.43 -1.43
CA HIS A 114 9.03 6.45 -1.18
C HIS A 114 9.40 7.44 -0.06
N GLY A 115 10.66 7.43 0.41
CA GLY A 115 11.18 8.37 1.40
C GLY A 115 10.86 8.02 2.86
N TYR A 116 10.42 6.78 3.12
CA TYR A 116 10.17 6.26 4.47
C TYR A 116 11.37 5.42 4.92
N ASN A 117 12.28 5.99 5.67
CA ASN A 117 13.35 5.25 6.35
C ASN A 117 12.92 4.84 7.77
N GLU A 118 13.72 3.99 8.42
CA GLU A 118 13.52 3.52 9.80
C GLU A 118 13.11 4.65 10.76
N ARG A 119 13.82 5.78 10.70
CA ARG A 119 13.61 6.91 11.61
C ARG A 119 12.27 7.60 11.36
N VAL A 120 11.93 7.83 10.09
CA VAL A 120 10.66 8.46 9.71
C VAL A 120 9.48 7.61 10.15
N ILE A 121 9.55 6.28 9.98
CA ILE A 121 8.50 5.36 10.40
C ILE A 121 8.38 5.32 11.93
N ALA A 122 9.52 5.21 12.63
CA ALA A 122 9.52 5.21 14.09
C ALA A 122 8.88 6.50 14.66
N ASP A 123 9.22 7.66 14.10
CA ASP A 123 8.66 8.94 14.53
C ASP A 123 7.18 9.08 14.16
N GLN A 124 6.79 8.66 12.95
CA GLN A 124 5.41 8.81 12.45
C GLN A 124 4.41 7.95 13.21
N PHE A 125 4.77 6.70 13.49
CA PHE A 125 3.90 5.73 14.15
C PHE A 125 4.19 5.57 15.65
N ARG A 126 5.14 6.31 16.18
CA ARG A 126 5.61 6.20 17.57
C ARG A 126 6.09 4.80 17.94
N TYR A 127 6.70 4.13 16.97
CA TYR A 127 7.31 2.84 17.20
C TYR A 127 8.72 3.00 17.79
N LYS A 128 9.19 1.98 18.49
CA LYS A 128 10.60 1.91 18.88
C LYS A 128 11.44 1.67 17.62
N PRO A 129 12.52 2.44 17.38
CA PRO A 129 13.40 2.23 16.23
C PRO A 129 13.91 0.78 16.11
N ALA A 130 14.14 0.12 17.25
CA ALA A 130 14.55 -1.27 17.28
C ALA A 130 13.50 -2.22 16.69
N ASP A 131 12.19 -1.95 16.88
CA ASP A 131 11.11 -2.78 16.35
C ASP A 131 10.97 -2.57 14.83
N VAL A 132 11.10 -1.33 14.36
CA VAL A 132 11.11 -1.03 12.91
C VAL A 132 12.29 -1.73 12.22
N ARG A 133 13.48 -1.70 12.84
CA ARG A 133 14.64 -2.40 12.31
C ARG A 133 14.46 -3.91 12.27
N LYS A 134 13.85 -4.49 13.29
CA LYS A 134 13.53 -5.92 13.31
C LYS A 134 12.47 -6.28 12.27
N LEU A 135 11.46 -5.40 12.07
CA LEU A 135 10.48 -5.59 11.01
C LEU A 135 11.13 -5.65 9.63
N PHE A 136 12.04 -4.72 9.35
CA PHE A 136 12.78 -4.68 8.07
C PHE A 136 13.68 -5.89 7.85
N LYS A 137 14.19 -6.50 8.92
CA LYS A 137 15.03 -7.70 8.87
C LYS A 137 14.24 -9.01 8.93
N GLY A 138 12.92 -8.96 9.07
CA GLY A 138 12.11 -10.15 9.27
C GLY A 138 12.28 -10.80 10.66
N ASP A 139 12.99 -10.15 11.60
CA ASP A 139 13.30 -10.66 12.94
C ASP A 139 12.25 -10.28 14.00
N LEU A 140 11.15 -9.61 13.60
CA LEU A 140 10.10 -9.20 14.53
C LEU A 140 9.12 -10.37 14.76
N ASP A 141 8.54 -10.40 15.98
CA ASP A 141 7.47 -11.35 16.27
C ASP A 141 6.35 -11.27 15.21
N PRO A 142 5.87 -12.41 14.66
CA PRO A 142 4.90 -12.41 13.56
C PRO A 142 3.60 -11.66 13.85
N THR A 143 3.11 -11.71 15.10
CA THR A 143 1.89 -11.01 15.50
C THR A 143 2.13 -9.50 15.47
N ARG A 144 3.25 -9.07 16.04
CA ARG A 144 3.64 -7.66 16.07
C ARG A 144 3.96 -7.12 14.67
N ALA A 145 4.59 -7.93 13.82
CA ALA A 145 4.87 -7.57 12.44
C ALA A 145 3.57 -7.31 11.66
N LYS A 146 2.57 -8.18 11.80
CA LYS A 146 1.24 -8.01 11.19
C LYS A 146 0.53 -6.75 11.67
N GLU A 147 0.54 -6.47 12.97
CA GLU A 147 -0.06 -5.25 13.54
C GLU A 147 0.59 -4.00 12.94
N MET A 148 1.92 -3.91 12.98
CA MET A 148 2.65 -2.76 12.45
C MET A 148 2.41 -2.57 10.94
N THR A 149 2.41 -3.66 10.18
CA THR A 149 2.16 -3.62 8.74
C THR A 149 0.73 -3.17 8.44
N ALA A 150 -0.26 -3.65 9.21
CA ALA A 150 -1.65 -3.23 9.07
C ALA A 150 -1.82 -1.73 9.36
N GLU A 151 -1.25 -1.22 10.47
CA GLU A 151 -1.28 0.21 10.81
C GLU A 151 -0.63 1.08 9.72
N MET A 152 0.51 0.64 9.17
CA MET A 152 1.19 1.36 8.08
C MET A 152 0.34 1.37 6.81
N ARG A 153 -0.32 0.25 6.48
CA ARG A 153 -1.21 0.13 5.32
C ARG A 153 -2.44 1.02 5.47
N GLU A 154 -3.09 1.01 6.62
CA GLU A 154 -4.22 1.90 6.93
C GLU A 154 -3.82 3.38 6.83
N ALA A 155 -2.59 3.72 7.19
CA ALA A 155 -2.04 5.06 7.02
C ALA A 155 -1.67 5.38 5.56
N GLY A 156 -1.88 4.47 4.62
CA GLY A 156 -1.64 4.68 3.19
C GLY A 156 -0.19 4.51 2.76
N LEU A 157 0.66 3.84 3.55
CA LEU A 157 2.00 3.51 3.11
C LEU A 157 1.95 2.42 2.02
N PRO A 158 2.85 2.47 1.04
CA PRO A 158 2.89 1.52 -0.08
C PRO A 158 3.59 0.22 0.36
N ILE A 159 2.87 -0.62 1.13
CA ILE A 159 3.35 -1.93 1.62
C ILE A 159 2.24 -2.96 1.53
#